data_3a107c79d635fe67a67ac0504d61236f
#
_entry.id   3a107c79d635fe67a67ac0504d61236f
#
_cell.length_a   1.000
_cell.length_b   1.000
_cell.length_c   1.000
_cell.angle_alpha   90.00
_cell.angle_beta   90.00
_cell.angle_gamma   90.00
#
_symmetry.space_group_name_H-M   'P 1'
#
loop_
_entity.id
_entity.type
_entity.pdbx_description
1 polymer ?
#
loop_
_entity_poly.entity_id
_entity_poly.type
_entity_poly.pdbx_seq_one_letter_code
_entity_poly.pdbx_strand_id
1 'polypeptide(L)'
;MGTFNVSLKTLTDRVSMEVVYTPKELDQICVEIAEVNRPGLFLAGYYDYFDKLRLQIMGLAEMNFLSGLSPEKRYEALDQLFRQQPPAVIVCRSEELTPFPEMQELAQKHGVALLRSNETTCTLMGSLISVLNLELAPRITRHGVLVLSLIHISEP
;
A
#
# COMPACT_ATOMS: atom_id res chain seq x y z
N MET A 1 -6.45 5.35 23.75
CA MET A 1 -6.51 4.72 23.30
C MET A 1 -5.79 4.41 22.34
N GLY A 2 -5.38 3.73 22.22
CA GLY A 2 -4.42 3.47 21.28
C GLY A 2 -4.99 3.41 19.92
N THR A 3 -4.20 3.87 18.98
CA THR A 3 -4.52 3.77 17.59
C THR A 3 -4.10 2.39 17.14
N PHE A 4 -4.99 1.71 16.42
CA PHE A 4 -4.63 0.43 15.84
C PHE A 4 -3.84 0.69 14.58
N ASN A 5 -2.72 0.03 14.44
CA ASN A 5 -1.93 0.10 13.21
C ASN A 5 -1.21 -1.22 13.02
N VAL A 6 -0.70 -1.42 11.82
CA VAL A 6 0.06 -2.59 11.47
C VAL A 6 1.33 -2.13 10.80
N SER A 7 2.44 -2.80 11.12
CA SER A 7 3.72 -2.42 10.53
C SER A 7 3.83 -2.96 9.10
N LEU A 8 4.60 -2.28 8.30
CA LEU A 8 4.88 -2.73 6.94
C LEU A 8 5.59 -4.09 6.96
N LYS A 9 6.36 -4.35 8.02
CA LYS A 9 7.02 -5.63 8.21
C LYS A 9 6.01 -6.77 8.26
N THR A 10 4.93 -6.59 9.04
CA THR A 10 3.87 -7.59 9.11
C THR A 10 3.29 -7.85 7.73
N LEU A 11 3.07 -6.80 6.96
CA LEU A 11 2.50 -6.95 5.63
C LEU A 11 3.44 -7.71 4.69
N THR A 12 4.74 -7.40 4.75
CA THR A 12 5.68 -8.11 3.88
C THR A 12 5.89 -9.54 4.32
N ASP A 13 5.67 -9.86 5.59
CA ASP A 13 5.73 -11.24 6.07
C ASP A 13 4.54 -12.06 5.62
N ARG A 14 3.38 -11.42 5.44
CA ARG A 14 2.14 -12.10 5.14
C ARG A 14 1.79 -12.07 3.65
N VAL A 15 2.26 -11.08 2.93
CA VAL A 15 1.97 -10.88 1.52
C VAL A 15 3.29 -10.82 0.77
N SER A 16 3.39 -11.56 -0.33
CA SER A 16 4.66 -11.67 -1.05
C SER A 16 4.99 -10.37 -1.76
N MET A 17 6.00 -9.68 -1.26
CA MET A 17 6.45 -8.41 -1.82
C MET A 17 7.95 -8.29 -1.62
N GLU A 18 8.59 -7.57 -2.55
CA GLU A 18 10.01 -7.26 -2.45
C GLU A 18 10.18 -5.80 -2.10
N VAL A 19 11.14 -5.51 -1.24
CA VAL A 19 11.47 -4.13 -0.91
C VAL A 19 12.47 -3.62 -1.93
N VAL A 20 12.09 -2.56 -2.66
CA VAL A 20 13.00 -1.89 -3.58
C VAL A 20 13.79 -0.83 -2.82
N TYR A 21 13.11 -0.08 -1.96
CA TYR A 21 13.74 0.93 -1.12
C TYR A 21 12.90 1.13 0.13
N THR A 22 13.56 1.33 1.25
CA THR A 22 12.85 1.73 2.47
C THR A 22 13.71 2.75 3.22
N PRO A 23 13.09 3.84 3.71
CA PRO A 23 13.87 4.88 4.42
C PRO A 23 14.23 4.48 5.84
N LYS A 24 13.56 3.48 6.39
CA LYS A 24 13.82 3.00 7.75
C LYS A 24 13.36 1.57 7.84
N GLU A 25 13.54 0.97 9.01
CA GLU A 25 13.14 -0.43 9.21
C GLU A 25 11.65 -0.60 8.94
N LEU A 26 11.29 -1.71 8.32
CA LEU A 26 9.90 -1.97 7.95
C LEU A 26 8.99 -2.00 9.17
N ASP A 27 9.49 -2.43 10.32
CA ASP A 27 8.67 -2.49 11.51
C ASP A 27 8.41 -1.10 12.10
N GLN A 28 9.06 -0.07 11.57
CA GLN A 28 8.83 1.31 12.00
C GLN A 28 7.89 2.07 11.08
N ILE A 29 7.45 1.45 9.99
CA ILE A 29 6.51 2.07 9.07
C ILE A 29 5.15 1.45 9.32
N CYS A 30 4.17 2.27 9.69
CA CYS A 30 2.87 1.77 10.13
C CYS A 30 1.77 2.19 9.19
N VAL A 31 0.78 1.31 9.03
CA VAL A 31 -0.41 1.56 8.23
C VAL A 31 -1.60 1.55 9.17
N GLU A 32 -2.46 2.55 9.04
CA GLU A 32 -3.59 2.75 9.96
C GLU A 32 -4.94 2.52 9.31
N ILE A 33 -4.98 2.37 8.00
CA ILE A 33 -6.22 2.29 7.25
C ILE A 33 -6.25 0.99 6.48
N ALA A 34 -7.39 0.28 6.56
CA ALA A 34 -7.53 -1.05 5.97
C ALA A 34 -7.79 -1.01 4.47
N GLU A 35 -7.83 0.16 3.87
CA GLU A 35 -8.09 0.31 2.44
C GLU A 35 -6.83 0.70 1.72
N VAL A 36 -6.74 0.28 0.45
CA VAL A 36 -5.62 0.65 -0.40
C VAL A 36 -6.15 1.56 -1.51
N ASN A 37 -5.25 2.27 -2.16
CA ASN A 37 -5.61 3.22 -3.19
C ASN A 37 -4.87 2.93 -4.49
N ARG A 38 -5.54 3.15 -5.62
CA ARG A 38 -4.95 3.14 -6.94
C ARG A 38 -4.79 4.60 -7.37
N PRO A 39 -3.58 5.13 -7.50
CA PRO A 39 -3.40 6.57 -7.67
C PRO A 39 -3.48 7.06 -9.11
N GLY A 40 -4.17 6.32 -9.99
CA GLY A 40 -4.24 6.70 -11.40
C GLY A 40 -4.77 8.11 -11.62
N LEU A 41 -5.88 8.44 -10.96
CA LEU A 41 -6.44 9.78 -11.11
C LEU A 41 -5.53 10.85 -10.55
N PHE A 42 -4.90 10.57 -9.43
CA PHE A 42 -3.95 11.52 -8.83
C PHE A 42 -2.80 11.80 -9.79
N LEU A 43 -2.26 10.75 -10.38
CA LEU A 43 -1.15 10.89 -11.34
C LEU A 43 -1.56 11.70 -12.55
N ALA A 44 -2.83 11.65 -12.93
CA ALA A 44 -3.34 12.39 -14.07
C ALA A 44 -3.69 13.85 -13.70
N GLY A 45 -3.51 14.24 -12.45
CA GLY A 45 -3.73 15.62 -12.04
C GLY A 45 -4.99 15.85 -11.23
N TYR A 46 -5.77 14.82 -10.94
CA TYR A 46 -7.00 14.94 -10.16
C TYR A 46 -6.68 14.62 -8.72
N TYR A 47 -6.43 15.64 -7.94
CA TYR A 47 -5.91 15.48 -6.57
C TYR A 47 -7.01 15.36 -5.52
N ASP A 48 -8.27 15.58 -5.89
CA ASP A 48 -9.37 15.51 -4.96
C ASP A 48 -9.55 14.08 -4.45
N TYR A 49 -9.93 13.95 -3.20
CA TYR A 49 -10.23 12.64 -2.57
C TYR A 49 -9.05 11.70 -2.48
N PHE A 50 -7.84 12.21 -2.68
CA PHE A 50 -6.65 11.40 -2.48
C PHE A 50 -6.40 11.24 -0.98
N ASP A 51 -6.21 9.99 -0.55
CA ASP A 51 -5.95 9.70 0.85
C ASP A 51 -4.52 9.21 1.00
N LYS A 52 -3.68 10.07 1.53
CA LYS A 52 -2.25 9.76 1.65
C LYS A 52 -1.94 8.74 2.74
N LEU A 53 -2.91 8.40 3.59
CA LEU A 53 -2.70 7.42 4.64
C LEU A 53 -2.84 5.98 4.14
N ARG A 54 -3.33 5.80 2.92
CA ARG A 54 -3.49 4.47 2.35
C ARG A 54 -2.24 4.03 1.63
N LEU A 55 -2.03 2.72 1.61
CA LEU A 55 -1.03 2.14 0.72
C LEU A 55 -1.40 2.45 -0.73
N GLN A 56 -0.42 2.81 -1.53
CA GLN A 56 -0.66 3.17 -2.93
C GLN A 56 -0.23 2.01 -3.81
N ILE A 57 -1.14 1.50 -4.62
CA ILE A 57 -0.91 0.33 -5.46
C ILE A 57 -0.86 0.77 -6.91
N MET A 58 0.29 0.57 -7.54
CA MET A 58 0.52 0.93 -8.93
C MET A 58 0.39 -0.32 -9.78
N GLY A 59 -0.68 -0.40 -10.54
CA GLY A 59 -0.90 -1.55 -11.40
C GLY A 59 -0.54 -1.25 -12.84
N LEU A 60 -0.99 -2.14 -13.74
CA LEU A 60 -0.67 -2.02 -15.15
C LEU A 60 -1.17 -0.70 -15.74
N ALA A 61 -2.38 -0.29 -15.36
CA ALA A 61 -2.94 0.95 -15.89
C ALA A 61 -2.10 2.16 -15.52
N GLU A 62 -1.68 2.24 -14.26
CA GLU A 62 -0.85 3.36 -13.81
C GLU A 62 0.51 3.34 -14.48
N MET A 63 1.11 2.16 -14.58
CA MET A 63 2.44 2.06 -15.19
C MET A 63 2.39 2.39 -16.68
N ASN A 64 1.33 1.96 -17.38
CA ASN A 64 1.18 2.29 -18.79
C ASN A 64 0.94 3.79 -18.99
N PHE A 65 0.14 4.39 -18.11
CA PHE A 65 -0.07 5.82 -18.17
C PHE A 65 1.26 6.57 -18.04
N LEU A 66 2.07 6.18 -17.06
CA LEU A 66 3.34 6.85 -16.82
C LEU A 66 4.32 6.63 -17.96
N SER A 67 4.31 5.44 -18.56
CA SER A 67 5.23 5.16 -19.67
C SER A 67 4.90 6.00 -20.89
N GLY A 68 3.67 6.47 -21.01
CA GLY A 68 3.28 7.32 -22.12
C GLY A 68 3.63 8.78 -21.94
N LEU A 69 4.12 9.16 -20.77
CA LEU A 69 4.51 10.54 -20.49
C LEU A 69 5.96 10.75 -20.86
N SER A 70 6.32 12.03 -21.14
CA SER A 70 7.72 12.37 -21.29
C SER A 70 8.41 12.15 -19.94
N PRO A 71 9.74 11.95 -19.92
CA PRO A 71 10.43 11.78 -18.65
C PRO A 71 10.19 12.92 -17.66
N GLU A 72 10.10 14.16 -18.16
CA GLU A 72 9.85 15.30 -17.28
C GLU A 72 8.47 15.23 -16.66
N LYS A 73 7.46 14.90 -17.46
CA LYS A 73 6.10 14.83 -16.95
C LYS A 73 5.93 13.63 -16.03
N ARG A 74 6.57 12.52 -16.35
CA ARG A 74 6.53 11.35 -15.48
C ARG A 74 7.16 11.66 -14.13
N TYR A 75 8.31 12.34 -14.14
CA TYR A 75 8.97 12.74 -12.90
C TYR A 75 8.04 13.64 -12.08
N GLU A 76 7.42 14.61 -12.73
CA GLU A 76 6.54 15.55 -12.05
C GLU A 76 5.35 14.84 -11.41
N ALA A 77 4.71 13.93 -12.14
CA ALA A 77 3.56 13.19 -11.62
C ALA A 77 3.96 12.33 -10.43
N LEU A 78 5.07 11.64 -10.54
CA LEU A 78 5.56 10.79 -9.46
C LEU A 78 6.02 11.61 -8.26
N ASP A 79 6.63 12.78 -8.51
CA ASP A 79 7.06 13.66 -7.44
C ASP A 79 5.86 14.11 -6.59
N GLN A 80 4.75 14.44 -7.25
CA GLN A 80 3.55 14.82 -6.52
C GLN A 80 3.05 13.69 -5.63
N LEU A 81 3.11 12.45 -6.13
CA LEU A 81 2.66 11.31 -5.36
C LEU A 81 3.56 11.04 -4.16
N PHE A 82 4.85 10.97 -4.39
CA PHE A 82 5.79 10.66 -3.29
C PHE A 82 5.86 11.80 -2.28
N ARG A 83 5.60 13.02 -2.72
CA ARG A 83 5.57 14.16 -1.81
C ARG A 83 4.49 14.04 -0.76
N GLN A 84 3.40 13.30 -1.06
CA GLN A 84 2.35 13.07 -0.09
C GLN A 84 2.78 12.15 1.03
N GLN A 85 3.87 11.44 0.86
CA GLN A 85 4.45 10.54 1.86
C GLN A 85 3.47 9.48 2.35
N PRO A 86 2.92 8.68 1.41
CA PRO A 86 2.10 7.55 1.83
C PRO A 86 2.95 6.53 2.58
N PRO A 87 2.32 5.59 3.28
CA PRO A 87 3.11 4.57 4.00
C PRO A 87 4.00 3.77 3.08
N ALA A 88 3.55 3.49 1.86
CA ALA A 88 4.36 2.79 0.87
C ALA A 88 3.71 2.90 -0.49
N VAL A 89 4.53 2.80 -1.52
CA VAL A 89 4.07 2.66 -2.89
C VAL A 89 4.48 1.27 -3.34
N ILE A 90 3.53 0.48 -3.82
CA ILE A 90 3.77 -0.90 -4.22
C ILE A 90 3.44 -1.05 -5.69
N VAL A 91 4.42 -1.50 -6.47
CA VAL A 91 4.25 -1.71 -7.90
C VAL A 91 3.89 -3.16 -8.11
N CYS A 92 2.69 -3.40 -8.62
CA CYS A 92 2.28 -4.71 -9.05
C CYS A 92 2.83 -4.91 -10.42
N ARG A 93 3.29 -6.14 -10.71
CA ARG A 93 3.88 -6.22 -11.92
C ARG A 93 3.37 -7.33 -12.71
N SER A 94 3.48 -7.26 -13.89
CA SER A 94 3.63 -8.36 -14.76
C SER A 94 5.11 -8.44 -15.05
N GLU A 95 5.52 -9.40 -15.82
CA GLU A 95 6.90 -9.67 -15.99
C GLU A 95 7.71 -8.50 -16.45
N GLU A 96 7.12 -7.64 -17.28
CA GLU A 96 7.88 -6.56 -17.85
C GLU A 96 7.86 -5.29 -17.06
N LEU A 97 7.05 -5.21 -16.02
CA LEU A 97 6.90 -3.96 -15.30
C LEU A 97 7.90 -3.92 -14.16
N THR A 98 8.84 -3.03 -14.26
CA THR A 98 9.76 -2.73 -13.17
C THR A 98 9.55 -1.30 -12.78
N PRO A 99 9.88 -0.94 -11.54
CA PRO A 99 9.78 0.47 -11.15
C PRO A 99 10.65 1.34 -12.03
N PHE A 100 10.14 2.49 -12.42
CA PHE A 100 10.93 3.45 -13.16
C PHE A 100 12.07 3.96 -12.29
N PRO A 101 13.23 4.31 -12.88
CA PRO A 101 14.30 4.89 -12.08
C PRO A 101 13.87 6.13 -11.31
N GLU A 102 12.96 6.91 -11.88
CA GLU A 102 12.44 8.10 -11.18
C GLU A 102 11.76 7.72 -9.88
N MET A 103 11.12 6.55 -9.82
CA MET A 103 10.45 6.12 -8.61
C MET A 103 11.43 5.88 -7.48
N GLN A 104 12.56 5.25 -7.78
CA GLN A 104 13.56 5.01 -6.75
C GLN A 104 14.18 6.31 -6.27
N GLU A 105 14.46 7.20 -7.20
CA GLU A 105 15.02 8.50 -6.85
C GLU A 105 14.08 9.28 -5.96
N LEU A 106 12.81 9.32 -6.31
CA LEU A 106 11.83 10.07 -5.55
C LEU A 106 11.49 9.40 -4.22
N ALA A 107 11.51 8.07 -4.18
CA ALA A 107 11.32 7.36 -2.92
C ALA A 107 12.41 7.76 -1.93
N GLN A 108 13.64 7.85 -2.40
CA GLN A 108 14.75 8.29 -1.55
C GLN A 108 14.60 9.75 -1.16
N LYS A 109 14.23 10.58 -2.12
CA LYS A 109 14.11 12.02 -1.88
C LYS A 109 13.07 12.33 -0.82
N HIS A 110 11.92 11.66 -0.89
CA HIS A 110 10.80 11.97 0.00
C HIS A 110 10.69 11.01 1.18
N GLY A 111 11.56 10.01 1.25
CA GLY A 111 11.54 9.07 2.37
C GLY A 111 10.32 8.17 2.38
N VAL A 112 9.96 7.60 1.25
CA VAL A 112 8.79 6.73 1.09
C VAL A 112 9.25 5.34 0.71
N ALA A 113 8.70 4.32 1.37
CA ALA A 113 9.02 2.94 1.04
C ALA A 113 8.48 2.59 -0.35
N LEU A 114 9.28 1.91 -1.14
CA LEU A 114 8.92 1.47 -2.47
C LEU A 114 9.09 -0.03 -2.54
N LEU A 115 7.99 -0.73 -2.84
CA LEU A 115 7.98 -2.17 -2.90
C LEU A 115 7.45 -2.62 -4.25
N ARG A 116 7.62 -3.88 -4.56
CA ARG A 116 7.05 -4.46 -5.76
C ARG A 116 6.53 -5.85 -5.45
N SER A 117 5.58 -6.30 -6.25
CA SER A 117 4.98 -7.61 -6.08
C SER A 117 4.84 -8.26 -7.45
N ASN A 118 5.01 -9.57 -7.49
CA ASN A 118 4.77 -10.34 -8.70
C ASN A 118 3.30 -10.70 -8.88
N GLU A 119 2.47 -10.39 -7.89
CA GLU A 119 1.05 -10.70 -7.97
C GLU A 119 0.34 -9.76 -8.91
N THR A 120 -0.82 -10.19 -9.42
CA THR A 120 -1.68 -9.27 -10.14
C THR A 120 -2.22 -8.22 -9.17
N THR A 121 -2.68 -7.09 -9.72
CA THR A 121 -3.20 -6.02 -8.88
C THR A 121 -4.36 -6.49 -8.03
N CYS A 122 -5.30 -7.24 -8.61
CA CYS A 122 -6.46 -7.70 -7.86
C CYS A 122 -6.06 -8.65 -6.74
N THR A 123 -5.15 -9.56 -7.01
CA THR A 123 -4.70 -10.51 -6.00
C THR A 123 -3.96 -9.79 -4.87
N LEU A 124 -3.08 -8.88 -5.23
CA LEU A 124 -2.33 -8.14 -4.23
C LEU A 124 -3.26 -7.30 -3.36
N MET A 125 -4.17 -6.56 -3.99
CA MET A 125 -5.10 -5.71 -3.23
C MET A 125 -5.95 -6.55 -2.30
N GLY A 126 -6.47 -7.68 -2.78
CA GLY A 126 -7.27 -8.56 -1.95
C GLY A 126 -6.50 -9.08 -0.74
N SER A 127 -5.25 -9.50 -0.98
CA SER A 127 -4.41 -10.01 0.10
C SER A 127 -4.10 -8.92 1.12
N LEU A 128 -3.76 -7.73 0.65
CA LEU A 128 -3.44 -6.62 1.56
C LEU A 128 -4.65 -6.21 2.37
N ILE A 129 -5.80 -6.09 1.73
CA ILE A 129 -7.02 -5.68 2.43
C ILE A 129 -7.39 -6.73 3.47
N SER A 130 -7.26 -8.01 3.14
CA SER A 130 -7.54 -9.07 4.10
C SER A 130 -6.65 -8.98 5.32
N VAL A 131 -5.35 -8.82 5.12
CA VAL A 131 -4.42 -8.72 6.23
C VAL A 131 -4.68 -7.45 7.03
N LEU A 132 -4.91 -6.32 6.35
CA LEU A 132 -5.17 -5.06 7.04
C LEU A 132 -6.45 -5.14 7.86
N ASN A 133 -7.51 -5.73 7.32
CA ASN A 133 -8.75 -5.88 8.08
C ASN A 133 -8.54 -6.73 9.32
N LEU A 134 -7.77 -7.80 9.19
CA LEU A 134 -7.51 -8.66 10.32
C LEU A 134 -6.68 -7.96 11.38
N GLU A 135 -5.61 -7.29 10.95
CA GLU A 135 -4.67 -6.68 11.89
C GLU A 135 -5.20 -5.40 12.51
N LEU A 136 -6.06 -4.68 11.78
CA LEU A 136 -6.59 -3.40 12.26
C LEU A 136 -7.96 -3.55 12.91
N ALA A 137 -8.52 -4.76 12.94
CA ALA A 137 -9.81 -4.96 13.59
C ALA A 137 -9.71 -4.66 15.07
N PRO A 138 -10.73 -4.04 15.65
CA PRO A 138 -10.70 -3.80 17.10
C PRO A 138 -10.56 -5.13 17.82
N ARG A 139 -9.61 -5.22 18.71
CA ARG A 139 -9.40 -6.41 19.47
C ARG A 139 -10.27 -6.36 20.69
N ILE A 140 -11.31 -7.15 20.67
CA ILE A 140 -12.11 -7.30 21.85
C ILE A 140 -11.40 -8.26 22.70
N THR A 141 -10.91 -7.74 23.72
CA THR A 141 -10.14 -8.53 24.55
C THR A 141 -10.97 -9.45 25.23
N ARG A 142 -10.84 -10.12 25.24
CA ARG A 142 -11.36 -10.72 25.70
C ARG A 142 -11.78 -11.34 26.39
N HIS A 143 -12.00 -11.35 26.91
CA HIS A 143 -12.57 -12.04 27.48
C HIS A 143 -13.76 -12.20 27.05
N GLY A 144 -14.01 -12.55 26.58
CA GLY A 144 -14.95 -12.72 26.07
C GLY A 144 -15.25 -12.82 25.02
N VAL A 145 -15.13 -13.00 24.81
CA VAL A 145 -15.65 -13.04 23.86
C VAL A 145 -15.73 -13.82 23.15
N LEU A 146 -15.76 -14.15 23.37
CA LEU A 146 -16.02 -14.78 22.88
C LEU A 146 -16.81 -15.15 22.59
N VAL A 147 -17.09 -15.05 22.68
CA VAL A 147 -17.80 -15.32 22.50
C VAL A 147 -18.37 -15.22 21.53
N LEU A 148 -18.55 -15.16 21.15
CA LEU A 148 -19.13 -15.28 20.26
C LEU A 148 -18.99 -15.74 19.31
N SER A 149 -18.53 -15.92 19.43
CA SER A 149 -18.60 -16.54 18.95
C SER A 149 -18.96 -17.12 18.81
N LEU A 150 -19.09 -17.08 19.07
CA LEU A 150 -19.56 -17.77 19.09
C LEU A 150 -20.40 -17.89 18.87
N ILE A 151 -20.65 -17.66 18.86
CA ILE A 151 -21.40 -17.91 18.76
C ILE A 151 -21.86 -17.98 17.97
N HIS A 152 -21.89 -18.06 17.78
CA HIS A 152 -22.32 -18.56 17.23
C HIS A 152 -22.47 -18.90 16.84
N ILE A 153 -22.36 -18.79 16.77
CA ILE A 153 -22.57 -19.41 16.51
C ILE A 153 -23.01 -19.92 16.37
N SER A 154 -23.06 -19.84 16.43
CA SER A 154 -23.54 -20.53 16.44
C SER A 154 -24.23 -20.97 16.42
N GLU A 155 -24.42 -20.70 16.40
CA GLU A 155 -25.00 -21.23 16.52
C GLU A 155 -25.35 -21.65 16.46
N PRO A 156 -25.70 -21.58 16.48
CA PRO A 156 -26.06 -22.21 16.40
C PRO A 156 -26.31 -22.68 16.31
#